data_b0f896b9b58c75ce3000c3f3232b313e
#
_entry.id   b0f896b9b58c75ce3000c3f3232b313e
#
_cell.length_a   1.000
_cell.length_b   1.000
_cell.length_c   1.000
_cell.angle_alpha   90.00
_cell.angle_beta   90.00
_cell.angle_gamma   90.00
#
_symmetry.space_group_name_H-M   'P 1'
#
loop_
_entity.id
_entity.type
_entity.pdbx_description
1 polymer ?
#
loop_
_entity_poly.entity_id
_entity_poly.type
_entity_poly.pdbx_seq_one_letter_code
_entity_poly.pdbx_strand_id
1 'polypeptide(L)'
;MSEQERDGGAYGADLGPLGAESVQRMRAGLRQIQELHGRMERLLDAILAISSELELNQALRTVVEVSADLVDARYGALGVLDEQGQFSDLVTYGVPDEVADAIGRMPTAHGLLAELVSRPRPMRIDDVTTHPAFRGYPASHPMMKSLLGVPVLVRGTVYGNMYFADKRGGGPFTGDDERLIAALASAAGVAIENARLYERIRRGAESFQRSLLPELPDMNGLRACARYRPSTAIPPVGGDWYDVVMLPDGVACLVVGDVMGHDVRSAVVMSQISNMLRVIAYELCRPPSRILARLDEVLHGLHGGPMATVLVARLEERGDTEWLLRWSSAGHPPPLLVTDDGAAFYLRAEAGHPLGVAPDLPRPDHEQVVPAGSNLIFYTDGLVEEPPEGIDAGMADLARAAAELRDVPLEEMCDRLLAHRGERFCDDVALLAMRVAAPAALRS
;
A
#
# COMPACT_ATOMS: atom_id res chain seq x y z
N MET A 1 29.34 -70.64 -51.02
CA MET A 1 28.47 -70.84 -52.20
C MET A 1 27.04 -70.63 -51.76
N SER A 2 26.45 -69.66 -52.43
CA SER A 2 25.02 -69.21 -52.52
C SER A 2 24.40 -68.50 -51.31
N GLU A 3 24.44 -67.25 -51.51
CA GLU A 3 23.58 -66.18 -50.93
C GLU A 3 22.12 -66.45 -51.21
N GLN A 4 21.25 -66.23 -50.25
CA GLN A 4 19.85 -66.02 -50.45
C GLN A 4 19.45 -64.69 -49.99
N GLU A 5 19.24 -63.77 -50.94
CA GLU A 5 18.58 -62.47 -50.80
C GLU A 5 17.19 -62.67 -50.14
N ARG A 6 16.92 -61.99 -49.06
CA ARG A 6 15.57 -61.78 -48.53
C ARG A 6 15.09 -60.40 -48.93
N ASP A 7 14.24 -60.49 -49.94
CA ASP A 7 13.42 -59.39 -50.45
C ASP A 7 12.55 -58.82 -49.33
N GLY A 8 12.83 -57.50 -48.90
CA GLY A 8 12.08 -56.75 -47.94
C GLY A 8 10.91 -56.04 -48.62
N GLY A 9 9.83 -56.70 -48.84
CA GLY A 9 8.61 -56.14 -49.41
C GLY A 9 8.06 -55.05 -48.51
N ALA A 10 8.16 -53.77 -48.94
CA ALA A 10 7.47 -52.63 -48.38
C ALA A 10 5.96 -52.77 -48.51
N TYR A 11 5.25 -53.12 -47.45
CA TYR A 11 3.80 -53.03 -47.39
C TYR A 11 3.39 -51.53 -47.33
N GLY A 12 3.35 -50.88 -48.49
CA GLY A 12 2.58 -49.67 -48.73
C GLY A 12 1.11 -50.07 -48.83
N ALA A 13 0.38 -50.00 -47.71
CA ALA A 13 -1.07 -50.15 -47.73
C ALA A 13 -1.66 -48.95 -48.51
N ASP A 14 -2.10 -49.22 -49.74
CA ASP A 14 -2.92 -48.30 -50.53
C ASP A 14 -4.28 -48.15 -49.82
N LEU A 15 -4.39 -47.14 -48.96
CA LEU A 15 -5.64 -46.79 -48.34
C LEU A 15 -6.52 -46.12 -49.40
N GLY A 16 -7.42 -46.86 -49.97
CA GLY A 16 -8.38 -46.39 -50.97
C GLY A 16 -9.11 -45.10 -50.50
N PRO A 17 -9.89 -44.44 -51.36
CA PRO A 17 -10.45 -43.09 -51.08
C PRO A 17 -11.15 -42.97 -49.72
N LEU A 18 -11.77 -44.00 -49.21
CA LEU A 18 -12.42 -44.07 -47.90
C LEU A 18 -11.43 -44.05 -46.72
N GLY A 19 -10.24 -44.59 -46.90
CA GLY A 19 -9.16 -44.58 -45.91
C GLY A 19 -8.51 -43.17 -45.82
N ALA A 20 -8.32 -42.52 -46.96
CA ALA A 20 -7.77 -41.15 -47.01
C ALA A 20 -8.70 -40.12 -46.33
N GLU A 21 -10.02 -40.21 -46.55
CA GLU A 21 -11.01 -39.37 -45.88
C GLU A 21 -11.06 -39.59 -44.34
N SER A 22 -10.93 -40.85 -43.91
CA SER A 22 -10.90 -41.18 -42.48
C SER A 22 -9.65 -40.65 -41.80
N VAL A 23 -8.48 -40.75 -42.44
CA VAL A 23 -7.21 -40.16 -41.94
C VAL A 23 -7.29 -38.63 -41.91
N GLN A 24 -7.92 -38.03 -42.92
CA GLN A 24 -8.08 -36.56 -42.96
C GLN A 24 -9.02 -36.05 -41.86
N ARG A 25 -10.14 -36.77 -41.60
CA ARG A 25 -11.05 -36.48 -40.46
C ARG A 25 -10.35 -36.67 -39.12
N MET A 26 -9.56 -37.71 -38.95
CA MET A 26 -8.80 -37.97 -37.73
C MET A 26 -7.75 -36.87 -37.51
N ARG A 27 -7.01 -36.43 -38.53
CA ARG A 27 -6.05 -35.32 -38.46
C ARG A 27 -6.72 -33.98 -38.16
N ALA A 28 -7.91 -33.74 -38.68
CA ALA A 28 -8.71 -32.56 -38.36
C ALA A 28 -9.17 -32.60 -36.90
N GLY A 29 -9.66 -33.73 -36.41
CA GLY A 29 -10.03 -33.93 -35.01
C GLY A 29 -8.85 -33.76 -34.04
N LEU A 30 -7.68 -34.33 -34.38
CA LEU A 30 -6.47 -34.13 -33.56
C LEU A 30 -6.01 -32.68 -33.51
N ARG A 31 -6.06 -31.94 -34.62
CA ARG A 31 -5.77 -30.52 -34.65
C ARG A 31 -6.74 -29.72 -33.77
N GLN A 32 -8.03 -30.01 -33.83
CA GLN A 32 -9.04 -29.39 -33.03
C GLN A 32 -8.83 -29.65 -31.53
N ILE A 33 -8.45 -30.88 -31.16
CA ILE A 33 -8.10 -31.23 -29.76
C ILE A 33 -6.85 -30.44 -29.30
N GLN A 34 -5.81 -30.35 -30.13
CA GLN A 34 -4.59 -29.60 -29.82
C GLN A 34 -4.86 -28.11 -29.67
N GLU A 35 -5.71 -27.53 -30.53
CA GLU A 35 -6.12 -26.13 -30.44
C GLU A 35 -6.91 -25.86 -29.14
N LEU A 36 -7.85 -26.76 -28.78
CA LEU A 36 -8.61 -26.69 -27.53
C LEU A 36 -7.68 -26.81 -26.31
N HIS A 37 -6.73 -27.75 -26.35
CA HIS A 37 -5.77 -27.92 -25.26
C HIS A 37 -4.91 -26.68 -25.07
N GLY A 38 -4.33 -26.13 -26.13
CA GLY A 38 -3.54 -24.92 -26.08
C GLY A 38 -4.35 -23.66 -25.65
N ARG A 39 -5.66 -23.62 -25.95
CA ARG A 39 -6.54 -22.56 -25.41
C ARG A 39 -6.77 -22.74 -23.91
N MET A 40 -6.95 -23.98 -23.45
CA MET A 40 -7.14 -24.27 -22.01
C MET A 40 -5.90 -23.96 -21.19
N GLU A 41 -4.70 -24.31 -21.67
CA GLU A 41 -3.44 -23.98 -21.02
C GLU A 41 -3.29 -22.46 -20.86
N ARG A 42 -3.48 -21.70 -21.94
CA ARG A 42 -3.43 -20.22 -21.87
C ARG A 42 -4.46 -19.61 -20.94
N LEU A 43 -5.66 -20.19 -20.85
CA LEU A 43 -6.70 -19.77 -19.92
C LEU A 43 -6.26 -19.99 -18.46
N LEU A 44 -5.69 -21.16 -18.16
CA LEU A 44 -5.19 -21.48 -16.82
C LEU A 44 -4.02 -20.58 -16.43
N ASP A 45 -3.07 -20.36 -17.33
CA ASP A 45 -1.93 -19.46 -17.10
C ASP A 45 -2.41 -18.03 -16.84
N ALA A 46 -3.40 -17.57 -17.59
CA ALA A 46 -4.01 -16.25 -17.37
C ALA A 46 -4.67 -16.14 -15.99
N ILE A 47 -5.46 -17.14 -15.59
CA ILE A 47 -6.12 -17.15 -14.27
C ILE A 47 -5.07 -17.15 -13.15
N LEU A 48 -4.01 -17.93 -13.28
CA LEU A 48 -2.92 -17.97 -12.31
C LEU A 48 -2.17 -16.63 -12.23
N ALA A 49 -1.85 -16.01 -13.37
CA ALA A 49 -1.20 -14.72 -13.43
C ALA A 49 -2.05 -13.62 -12.76
N ILE A 50 -3.35 -13.60 -13.01
CA ILE A 50 -4.30 -12.67 -12.40
C ILE A 50 -4.36 -12.86 -10.88
N SER A 51 -4.35 -14.12 -10.42
CA SER A 51 -4.49 -14.46 -9.00
C SER A 51 -3.23 -14.17 -8.18
N SER A 52 -2.06 -14.09 -8.83
CA SER A 52 -0.76 -13.83 -8.18
C SER A 52 -0.37 -12.35 -8.15
N GLU A 53 -1.07 -11.50 -8.92
CA GLU A 53 -0.76 -10.08 -8.99
C GLU A 53 -1.36 -9.32 -7.81
N LEU A 54 -0.53 -8.60 -7.08
CA LEU A 54 -0.93 -7.80 -5.91
C LEU A 54 -1.42 -6.39 -6.31
N GLU A 55 -0.98 -5.90 -7.47
CA GLU A 55 -1.41 -4.59 -7.95
C GLU A 55 -2.59 -4.72 -8.92
N LEU A 56 -3.75 -4.19 -8.51
CA LEU A 56 -4.99 -4.28 -9.28
C LEU A 56 -4.83 -3.83 -10.73
N ASN A 57 -4.18 -2.69 -10.97
CA ASN A 57 -4.02 -2.14 -12.32
C ASN A 57 -3.22 -3.06 -13.24
N GLN A 58 -2.19 -3.70 -12.72
CA GLN A 58 -1.39 -4.67 -13.49
C GLN A 58 -2.19 -5.94 -13.79
N ALA A 59 -2.90 -6.47 -12.79
CA ALA A 59 -3.81 -7.61 -12.97
C ALA A 59 -4.85 -7.34 -14.07
N LEU A 60 -5.48 -6.16 -14.04
CA LEU A 60 -6.50 -5.78 -15.03
C LEU A 60 -5.93 -5.64 -16.45
N ARG A 61 -4.72 -5.09 -16.60
CA ARG A 61 -4.02 -5.04 -17.90
C ARG A 61 -3.77 -6.43 -18.44
N THR A 62 -3.20 -7.31 -17.63
CA THR A 62 -2.94 -8.72 -18.02
C THR A 62 -4.22 -9.43 -18.44
N VAL A 63 -5.33 -9.22 -17.70
CA VAL A 63 -6.64 -9.78 -18.05
C VAL A 63 -7.08 -9.34 -19.46
N VAL A 64 -7.03 -8.04 -19.74
CA VAL A 64 -7.50 -7.50 -21.02
C VAL A 64 -6.62 -7.99 -22.17
N GLU A 65 -5.30 -7.96 -22.01
CA GLU A 65 -4.35 -8.41 -23.03
C GLU A 65 -4.53 -9.90 -23.37
N VAL A 66 -4.50 -10.75 -22.35
CA VAL A 66 -4.67 -12.20 -22.57
C VAL A 66 -6.05 -12.53 -23.13
N SER A 67 -7.09 -11.84 -22.66
CA SER A 67 -8.45 -12.03 -23.16
C SER A 67 -8.56 -11.63 -24.63
N ALA A 68 -7.98 -10.50 -25.03
CA ALA A 68 -7.97 -10.02 -26.41
C ALA A 68 -7.25 -11.02 -27.34
N ASP A 69 -6.13 -11.55 -26.89
CA ASP A 69 -5.35 -12.55 -27.65
C ASP A 69 -6.08 -13.87 -27.79
N LEU A 70 -6.76 -14.33 -26.74
CA LEU A 70 -7.51 -15.60 -26.76
C LEU A 70 -8.69 -15.61 -27.74
N VAL A 71 -9.36 -14.46 -27.92
CA VAL A 71 -10.47 -14.33 -28.86
C VAL A 71 -10.08 -13.65 -30.17
N ASP A 72 -8.77 -13.44 -30.37
CA ASP A 72 -8.20 -12.78 -31.56
C ASP A 72 -8.78 -11.38 -31.79
N ALA A 73 -9.06 -10.64 -30.74
CA ALA A 73 -9.60 -9.30 -30.83
C ALA A 73 -8.52 -8.26 -31.16
N ARG A 74 -8.87 -7.29 -31.98
CA ARG A 74 -8.00 -6.14 -32.29
C ARG A 74 -7.95 -5.14 -31.16
N TYR A 75 -9.10 -4.92 -30.50
CA TYR A 75 -9.27 -3.98 -29.40
C TYR A 75 -9.89 -4.68 -28.21
N GLY A 76 -9.43 -4.32 -27.04
CA GLY A 76 -9.98 -4.78 -25.78
C GLY A 76 -10.09 -3.63 -24.79
N ALA A 77 -11.07 -3.70 -23.90
CA ALA A 77 -11.19 -2.78 -22.78
C ALA A 77 -11.84 -3.46 -21.57
N LEU A 78 -11.43 -3.06 -20.37
CA LEU A 78 -12.08 -3.41 -19.12
C LEU A 78 -12.39 -2.13 -18.36
N GLY A 79 -13.65 -1.85 -18.15
CA GLY A 79 -14.12 -0.77 -17.30
C GLY A 79 -14.50 -1.31 -15.93
N VAL A 80 -13.92 -0.74 -14.88
CA VAL A 80 -14.25 -1.05 -13.48
C VAL A 80 -15.30 -0.06 -13.00
N LEU A 81 -16.34 -0.54 -12.32
CA LEU A 81 -17.41 0.29 -11.79
C LEU A 81 -17.17 0.58 -10.30
N ASP A 82 -17.42 1.79 -9.85
CA ASP A 82 -17.46 2.15 -8.44
C ASP A 82 -18.75 1.63 -7.73
N GLU A 83 -18.94 1.98 -6.47
CA GLU A 83 -20.13 1.60 -5.68
C GLU A 83 -21.41 2.31 -6.16
N GLN A 84 -21.28 3.40 -6.91
CA GLN A 84 -22.38 4.15 -7.51
C GLN A 84 -22.72 3.66 -8.94
N GLY A 85 -21.99 2.65 -9.45
CA GLY A 85 -22.16 2.10 -10.79
C GLY A 85 -21.60 2.97 -11.91
N GLN A 86 -20.69 3.91 -11.57
CA GLN A 86 -19.95 4.71 -12.55
C GLN A 86 -18.59 4.06 -12.81
N PHE A 87 -18.00 4.31 -13.98
CA PHE A 87 -16.64 3.83 -14.24
C PHE A 87 -15.64 4.59 -13.37
N SER A 88 -14.89 3.84 -12.56
CA SER A 88 -13.77 4.35 -11.75
C SER A 88 -12.44 4.23 -12.47
N ASP A 89 -12.27 3.15 -13.25
CA ASP A 89 -11.06 2.84 -13.99
C ASP A 89 -11.40 2.26 -15.36
N LEU A 90 -10.51 2.50 -16.34
CA LEU A 90 -10.59 1.94 -17.69
C LEU A 90 -9.21 1.49 -18.16
N VAL A 91 -9.08 0.22 -18.41
CA VAL A 91 -7.89 -0.37 -19.03
C VAL A 91 -8.20 -0.70 -20.48
N THR A 92 -7.34 -0.31 -21.41
CA THR A 92 -7.52 -0.54 -22.85
C THR A 92 -6.37 -1.35 -23.44
N TYR A 93 -6.66 -2.09 -24.51
CA TYR A 93 -5.71 -2.85 -25.31
C TYR A 93 -5.92 -2.56 -26.81
N GLY A 94 -4.84 -2.41 -27.56
CA GLY A 94 -4.88 -2.16 -29.00
C GLY A 94 -5.19 -0.73 -29.39
N VAL A 95 -5.46 0.17 -28.42
CA VAL A 95 -5.65 1.61 -28.62
C VAL A 95 -4.35 2.32 -28.23
N PRO A 96 -3.70 3.09 -29.10
CA PRO A 96 -2.52 3.87 -28.76
C PRO A 96 -2.81 4.87 -27.64
N ASP A 97 -1.85 5.10 -26.73
CA ASP A 97 -2.01 6.00 -25.59
C ASP A 97 -2.40 7.44 -26.04
N GLU A 98 -1.82 7.93 -27.13
CA GLU A 98 -2.15 9.24 -27.73
C GLU A 98 -3.63 9.35 -28.14
N VAL A 99 -4.21 8.22 -28.58
CA VAL A 99 -5.64 8.15 -28.96
C VAL A 99 -6.51 8.03 -27.71
N ALA A 100 -6.08 7.26 -26.72
CA ALA A 100 -6.77 7.14 -25.44
C ALA A 100 -6.82 8.51 -24.72
N ASP A 101 -5.73 9.25 -24.70
CA ASP A 101 -5.63 10.61 -24.16
C ASP A 101 -6.50 11.61 -24.94
N ALA A 102 -6.55 11.49 -26.26
CA ALA A 102 -7.37 12.35 -27.13
C ALA A 102 -8.89 12.10 -26.96
N ILE A 103 -9.29 10.87 -26.61
CA ILE A 103 -10.67 10.51 -26.23
C ILE A 103 -11.04 11.15 -24.88
N GLY A 104 -10.07 11.34 -23.99
CA GLY A 104 -9.98 12.33 -22.90
C GLY A 104 -11.02 12.28 -21.79
N ARG A 105 -11.91 11.29 -21.71
CA ARG A 105 -12.83 11.09 -20.58
C ARG A 105 -13.17 9.61 -20.41
N MET A 106 -13.24 9.18 -19.15
CA MET A 106 -13.93 7.95 -18.79
C MET A 106 -15.24 7.85 -19.57
N PRO A 107 -15.52 6.74 -20.27
CA PRO A 107 -16.79 6.59 -20.94
C PRO A 107 -17.91 6.74 -19.92
N THR A 108 -18.78 7.68 -20.16
CA THR A 108 -20.05 7.70 -19.42
C THR A 108 -20.85 6.49 -19.91
N ALA A 109 -21.52 5.80 -18.98
CA ALA A 109 -22.33 4.63 -19.32
C ALA A 109 -23.54 5.04 -20.16
N HIS A 110 -23.32 5.36 -21.45
CA HIS A 110 -24.34 5.72 -22.43
C HIS A 110 -24.30 4.74 -23.62
N GLY A 111 -25.42 4.58 -24.31
CA GLY A 111 -25.50 3.72 -25.49
C GLY A 111 -25.25 2.25 -25.20
N LEU A 112 -24.41 1.60 -25.99
CA LEU A 112 -24.09 0.19 -25.86
C LEU A 112 -23.44 -0.18 -24.52
N LEU A 113 -22.59 0.70 -23.97
CA LEU A 113 -21.95 0.49 -22.68
C LEU A 113 -22.95 0.50 -21.52
N ALA A 114 -23.97 1.39 -21.60
CA ALA A 114 -25.04 1.45 -20.60
C ALA A 114 -25.90 0.19 -20.59
N GLU A 115 -26.05 -0.46 -21.73
CA GLU A 115 -26.88 -1.68 -21.82
C GLU A 115 -26.25 -2.83 -21.02
N LEU A 116 -24.93 -2.99 -21.07
CA LEU A 116 -24.23 -4.01 -20.29
C LEU A 116 -24.25 -3.72 -18.78
N VAL A 117 -24.26 -2.44 -18.40
CA VAL A 117 -24.37 -2.05 -16.98
C VAL A 117 -25.79 -2.28 -16.46
N SER A 118 -26.81 -1.89 -17.25
CA SER A 118 -28.22 -2.02 -16.85
C SER A 118 -28.77 -3.44 -16.95
N ARG A 119 -28.24 -4.23 -17.88
CA ARG A 119 -28.61 -5.64 -18.11
C ARG A 119 -27.33 -6.47 -18.20
N PRO A 120 -26.77 -6.91 -17.06
CA PRO A 120 -25.48 -7.58 -17.01
C PRO A 120 -25.56 -9.01 -17.59
N ARG A 121 -25.58 -9.10 -18.90
CA ARG A 121 -25.57 -10.37 -19.67
C ARG A 121 -24.61 -10.23 -20.84
N PRO A 122 -23.89 -11.29 -21.21
CA PRO A 122 -23.04 -11.27 -22.39
C PRO A 122 -23.81 -10.79 -23.64
N MET A 123 -23.14 -9.99 -24.45
CA MET A 123 -23.70 -9.38 -25.64
C MET A 123 -22.72 -9.55 -26.82
N ARG A 124 -23.18 -10.15 -27.91
CA ARG A 124 -22.44 -10.24 -29.17
C ARG A 124 -23.17 -9.46 -30.24
N ILE A 125 -22.46 -8.57 -30.91
CA ILE A 125 -22.98 -7.72 -31.98
C ILE A 125 -22.07 -7.84 -33.19
N ASP A 126 -22.62 -8.28 -34.31
CA ASP A 126 -21.87 -8.45 -35.56
C ASP A 126 -21.57 -7.11 -36.25
N ASP A 127 -22.47 -6.12 -36.11
CA ASP A 127 -22.31 -4.78 -36.60
C ASP A 127 -22.94 -3.78 -35.62
N VAL A 128 -22.11 -3.07 -34.87
CA VAL A 128 -22.57 -2.12 -33.85
C VAL A 128 -23.35 -0.95 -34.43
N THR A 129 -23.11 -0.59 -35.69
CA THR A 129 -23.80 0.53 -36.34
C THR A 129 -25.30 0.26 -36.59
N THR A 130 -25.67 -1.01 -36.59
CA THR A 130 -27.07 -1.45 -36.75
C THR A 130 -27.82 -1.61 -35.42
N HIS A 131 -27.12 -1.53 -34.29
CA HIS A 131 -27.73 -1.74 -32.99
C HIS A 131 -28.52 -0.53 -32.49
N PRO A 132 -29.76 -0.70 -31.97
CA PRO A 132 -30.65 0.44 -31.60
C PRO A 132 -30.03 1.37 -30.52
N ALA A 133 -29.15 0.84 -29.66
CA ALA A 133 -28.46 1.62 -28.62
C ALA A 133 -27.20 2.33 -29.14
N PHE A 134 -26.80 2.15 -30.39
CA PHE A 134 -25.61 2.83 -30.93
C PHE A 134 -25.88 4.34 -31.07
N ARG A 135 -24.95 5.15 -30.61
CA ARG A 135 -25.04 6.63 -30.62
C ARG A 135 -23.87 7.31 -31.33
N GLY A 136 -23.08 6.53 -32.11
CA GLY A 136 -21.85 7.00 -32.75
C GLY A 136 -20.63 6.82 -31.86
N TYR A 137 -19.47 7.15 -32.42
CA TYR A 137 -18.19 7.14 -31.73
C TYR A 137 -17.78 8.56 -31.34
N PRO A 138 -17.11 8.74 -30.19
CA PRO A 138 -16.44 9.99 -29.86
C PRO A 138 -15.42 10.38 -30.94
N ALA A 139 -15.04 11.66 -30.98
CA ALA A 139 -13.96 12.13 -31.85
C ALA A 139 -12.67 11.34 -31.52
N SER A 140 -11.92 11.01 -32.55
CA SER A 140 -10.67 10.21 -32.46
C SER A 140 -10.82 8.73 -32.04
N HIS A 141 -12.03 8.27 -31.72
CA HIS A 141 -12.26 6.86 -31.38
C HIS A 141 -12.12 5.98 -32.63
N PRO A 142 -11.42 4.82 -32.54
CA PRO A 142 -11.37 3.87 -33.67
C PRO A 142 -12.77 3.42 -34.08
N MET A 143 -13.01 3.31 -35.37
CA MET A 143 -14.26 2.75 -35.86
C MET A 143 -14.22 1.23 -35.73
N MET A 144 -15.12 0.71 -34.92
CA MET A 144 -15.23 -0.73 -34.63
C MET A 144 -16.52 -1.26 -35.23
N LYS A 145 -16.51 -2.47 -35.77
CA LYS A 145 -17.67 -3.10 -36.40
C LYS A 145 -18.31 -4.16 -35.53
N SER A 146 -17.56 -5.16 -35.11
CA SER A 146 -18.07 -6.21 -34.26
C SER A 146 -17.73 -5.99 -32.81
N LEU A 147 -18.61 -6.41 -31.88
CA LEU A 147 -18.44 -6.23 -30.44
C LEU A 147 -18.81 -7.51 -29.69
N LEU A 148 -17.99 -7.85 -28.71
CA LEU A 148 -18.28 -8.80 -27.64
C LEU A 148 -18.19 -8.05 -26.31
N GLY A 149 -19.29 -7.91 -25.61
CA GLY A 149 -19.35 -7.32 -24.27
C GLY A 149 -19.69 -8.40 -23.24
N VAL A 150 -18.94 -8.46 -22.15
CA VAL A 150 -19.17 -9.43 -21.06
C VAL A 150 -19.10 -8.72 -19.72
N PRO A 151 -20.12 -8.87 -18.84
CA PRO A 151 -20.06 -8.28 -17.51
C PRO A 151 -19.10 -9.04 -16.60
N VAL A 152 -18.39 -8.30 -15.78
CA VAL A 152 -17.52 -8.83 -14.71
C VAL A 152 -18.38 -9.00 -13.45
N LEU A 153 -18.76 -10.24 -13.18
CA LEU A 153 -19.73 -10.59 -12.13
C LEU A 153 -19.11 -11.49 -11.08
N VAL A 154 -19.33 -11.15 -9.79
CA VAL A 154 -19.04 -12.04 -8.67
C VAL A 154 -20.27 -12.12 -7.77
N ARG A 155 -20.79 -13.31 -7.55
CA ARG A 155 -21.96 -13.55 -6.68
C ARG A 155 -23.18 -12.65 -6.98
N GLY A 156 -23.36 -12.28 -8.25
CA GLY A 156 -24.46 -11.41 -8.69
C GLY A 156 -24.19 -9.90 -8.62
N THR A 157 -23.04 -9.48 -8.08
CA THR A 157 -22.59 -8.08 -8.08
C THR A 157 -21.77 -7.80 -9.33
N VAL A 158 -22.06 -6.69 -10.01
CA VAL A 158 -21.29 -6.23 -11.18
C VAL A 158 -20.13 -5.37 -10.71
N TYR A 159 -18.92 -5.80 -11.01
CA TYR A 159 -17.68 -5.07 -10.70
C TYR A 159 -17.15 -4.28 -11.90
N GLY A 160 -17.63 -4.60 -13.09
CA GLY A 160 -17.18 -3.96 -14.32
C GLY A 160 -17.69 -4.64 -15.55
N ASN A 161 -17.17 -4.24 -16.69
CA ASN A 161 -17.49 -4.83 -17.98
C ASN A 161 -16.24 -4.97 -18.84
N MET A 162 -16.13 -6.06 -19.56
CA MET A 162 -15.10 -6.30 -20.57
C MET A 162 -15.73 -6.12 -21.96
N TYR A 163 -15.00 -5.46 -22.85
CA TYR A 163 -15.40 -5.20 -24.21
C TYR A 163 -14.28 -5.61 -25.16
N PHE A 164 -14.61 -6.35 -26.21
CA PHE A 164 -13.68 -6.72 -27.26
C PHE A 164 -14.29 -6.35 -28.62
N ALA A 165 -13.49 -5.78 -29.48
CA ALA A 165 -13.97 -5.32 -30.78
C ALA A 165 -13.03 -5.76 -31.90
N ASP A 166 -13.64 -6.10 -33.02
CA ASP A 166 -13.03 -6.50 -34.29
C ASP A 166 -12.02 -7.66 -34.16
N LYS A 167 -12.34 -8.80 -34.73
CA LYS A 167 -11.38 -9.91 -34.85
C LYS A 167 -10.29 -9.57 -35.87
N ARG A 168 -9.03 -9.84 -35.52
CA ARG A 168 -7.87 -9.64 -36.42
C ARG A 168 -8.00 -10.45 -37.70
N GLY A 169 -8.55 -11.66 -37.62
CA GLY A 169 -8.86 -12.53 -38.77
C GLY A 169 -10.16 -12.15 -39.50
N GLY A 170 -10.88 -11.14 -39.03
CA GLY A 170 -12.20 -10.73 -39.53
C GLY A 170 -13.34 -11.64 -39.03
N GLY A 171 -14.59 -11.25 -39.37
CA GLY A 171 -15.80 -11.94 -38.94
C GLY A 171 -16.29 -11.57 -37.54
N PRO A 172 -17.47 -12.13 -37.15
CA PRO A 172 -18.06 -11.85 -35.83
C PRO A 172 -17.45 -12.71 -34.73
N PHE A 173 -17.66 -12.33 -33.47
CA PHE A 173 -17.36 -13.17 -32.32
C PHE A 173 -18.33 -14.35 -32.22
N THR A 174 -17.82 -15.48 -31.74
CA THR A 174 -18.59 -16.74 -31.64
C THR A 174 -19.13 -16.97 -30.24
N GLY A 175 -20.00 -17.97 -30.06
CA GLY A 175 -20.45 -18.39 -28.73
C GLY A 175 -19.32 -19.03 -27.90
N ASP A 176 -18.27 -19.53 -28.55
CA ASP A 176 -17.08 -20.04 -27.84
C ASP A 176 -16.22 -18.90 -27.29
N ASP A 177 -16.05 -17.84 -28.07
CA ASP A 177 -15.39 -16.62 -27.62
C ASP A 177 -16.12 -16.02 -26.39
N GLU A 178 -17.46 -15.96 -26.44
CA GLU A 178 -18.29 -15.48 -25.34
C GLU A 178 -18.09 -16.28 -24.06
N ARG A 179 -18.10 -17.63 -24.16
CA ARG A 179 -17.88 -18.51 -23.00
C ARG A 179 -16.48 -18.34 -22.40
N LEU A 180 -15.49 -18.21 -23.25
CA LEU A 180 -14.10 -18.02 -22.86
C LEU A 180 -13.91 -16.69 -22.10
N ILE A 181 -14.43 -15.59 -22.65
CA ILE A 181 -14.35 -14.29 -22.00
C ILE A 181 -15.19 -14.26 -20.71
N ALA A 182 -16.34 -14.92 -20.65
CA ALA A 182 -17.14 -15.00 -19.44
C ALA A 182 -16.39 -15.70 -18.29
N ALA A 183 -15.59 -16.73 -18.60
CA ALA A 183 -14.74 -17.38 -17.60
C ALA A 183 -13.63 -16.43 -17.07
N LEU A 184 -12.96 -15.72 -17.98
CA LEU A 184 -11.93 -14.73 -17.61
C LEU A 184 -12.53 -13.53 -16.86
N ALA A 185 -13.70 -13.06 -17.27
CA ALA A 185 -14.42 -11.99 -16.57
C ALA A 185 -14.76 -12.39 -15.13
N SER A 186 -15.11 -13.65 -14.90
CA SER A 186 -15.34 -14.15 -13.53
C SER A 186 -14.05 -14.14 -12.70
N ALA A 187 -12.91 -14.54 -13.26
CA ALA A 187 -11.61 -14.48 -12.59
C ALA A 187 -11.18 -13.03 -12.30
N ALA A 188 -11.35 -12.12 -13.27
CA ALA A 188 -11.12 -10.69 -13.10
C ALA A 188 -11.99 -10.11 -11.96
N GLY A 189 -13.25 -10.52 -11.90
CA GLY A 189 -14.17 -10.09 -10.84
C GLY A 189 -13.67 -10.46 -9.45
N VAL A 190 -13.18 -11.69 -9.28
CA VAL A 190 -12.61 -12.14 -7.99
C VAL A 190 -11.37 -11.31 -7.64
N ALA A 191 -10.50 -11.02 -8.61
CA ALA A 191 -9.32 -10.18 -8.38
C ALA A 191 -9.71 -8.75 -7.94
N ILE A 192 -10.70 -8.15 -8.61
CA ILE A 192 -11.22 -6.82 -8.24
C ILE A 192 -11.86 -6.84 -6.85
N GLU A 193 -12.68 -7.87 -6.53
CA GLU A 193 -13.29 -8.02 -5.20
C GLU A 193 -12.22 -8.12 -4.12
N ASN A 194 -11.21 -8.97 -4.32
CA ASN A 194 -10.11 -9.14 -3.37
C ASN A 194 -9.33 -7.83 -3.17
N ALA A 195 -8.97 -7.13 -4.25
CA ALA A 195 -8.26 -5.87 -4.16
C ALA A 195 -9.07 -4.79 -3.41
N ARG A 196 -10.38 -4.72 -3.62
CA ARG A 196 -11.27 -3.81 -2.87
C ARG A 196 -11.40 -4.18 -1.40
N LEU A 197 -11.52 -5.47 -1.08
CA LEU A 197 -11.54 -5.94 0.30
C LEU A 197 -10.25 -5.60 1.01
N TYR A 198 -9.13 -5.83 0.35
CA TYR A 198 -7.80 -5.47 0.84
C TYR A 198 -7.69 -3.97 1.14
N GLU A 199 -8.07 -3.13 0.18
CA GLU A 199 -8.02 -1.68 0.33
C GLU A 199 -8.96 -1.17 1.44
N ARG A 200 -10.14 -1.78 1.62
CA ARG A 200 -11.04 -1.45 2.74
C ARG A 200 -10.42 -1.81 4.09
N ILE A 201 -9.82 -3.00 4.20
CA ILE A 201 -9.13 -3.44 5.42
C ILE A 201 -7.99 -2.48 5.73
N ARG A 202 -7.17 -2.15 4.73
CA ARG A 202 -6.05 -1.22 4.86
C ARG A 202 -6.51 0.15 5.35
N ARG A 203 -7.49 0.77 4.69
CA ARG A 203 -8.04 2.07 5.09
C ARG A 203 -8.68 2.04 6.48
N GLY A 204 -9.38 0.95 6.81
CA GLY A 204 -9.96 0.76 8.13
C GLY A 204 -8.89 0.68 9.21
N ALA A 205 -7.82 -0.06 8.97
CA ALA A 205 -6.68 -0.19 9.88
C ALA A 205 -5.92 1.14 10.04
N GLU A 206 -5.63 1.86 8.95
CA GLU A 206 -5.02 3.19 8.99
C GLU A 206 -5.87 4.21 9.76
N SER A 207 -7.19 4.20 9.55
CA SER A 207 -8.12 5.06 10.29
C SER A 207 -8.15 4.71 11.77
N PHE A 208 -8.15 3.43 12.10
CA PHE A 208 -8.07 2.95 13.48
C PHE A 208 -6.76 3.40 14.14
N GLN A 209 -5.61 3.17 13.51
CA GLN A 209 -4.30 3.59 14.02
C GLN A 209 -4.26 5.11 14.28
N ARG A 210 -4.74 5.91 13.33
CA ARG A 210 -4.81 7.37 13.49
C ARG A 210 -5.69 7.79 14.67
N SER A 211 -6.76 7.05 14.95
CA SER A 211 -7.64 7.36 16.09
C SER A 211 -7.01 7.07 17.46
N LEU A 212 -5.95 6.25 17.50
CA LEU A 212 -5.19 5.96 18.71
C LEU A 212 -4.10 7.01 19.01
N LEU A 213 -3.65 7.75 17.97
CA LEU A 213 -2.62 8.77 18.11
C LEU A 213 -3.25 10.10 18.57
N PRO A 214 -2.60 10.83 19.49
CA PRO A 214 -3.12 12.09 19.98
C PRO A 214 -2.95 13.22 18.96
N GLU A 215 -3.86 14.18 19.01
CA GLU A 215 -3.63 15.50 18.40
C GLU A 215 -2.65 16.29 19.25
N LEU A 216 -1.73 17.00 18.58
CA LEU A 216 -0.78 17.85 19.28
C LEU A 216 -1.51 19.04 19.92
N PRO A 217 -1.27 19.35 21.22
CA PRO A 217 -1.88 20.48 21.88
C PRO A 217 -1.26 21.80 21.41
N ASP A 218 -1.94 22.92 21.69
CA ASP A 218 -1.31 24.22 21.61
C ASP A 218 -0.24 24.35 22.73
N MET A 219 0.98 24.66 22.34
CA MET A 219 2.14 24.70 23.22
C MET A 219 2.62 26.13 23.45
N ASN A 220 1.70 27.09 23.50
CA ASN A 220 2.02 28.49 23.79
C ASN A 220 3.11 29.09 22.87
N GLY A 221 3.01 28.80 21.57
CA GLY A 221 3.92 29.31 20.52
C GLY A 221 5.10 28.44 20.17
N LEU A 222 5.39 27.34 20.89
CA LEU A 222 6.28 26.31 20.42
C LEU A 222 5.62 25.54 19.25
N ARG A 223 6.39 25.30 18.19
CA ARG A 223 5.90 24.57 17.02
C ARG A 223 6.35 23.13 17.09
N ALA A 224 5.41 22.22 17.02
CA ALA A 224 5.69 20.79 16.83
C ALA A 224 4.95 20.24 15.60
N CYS A 225 5.54 19.24 15.00
CA CYS A 225 4.96 18.48 13.90
C CYS A 225 5.16 17.00 14.20
N ALA A 226 4.13 16.22 14.00
CA ALA A 226 4.23 14.77 14.11
C ALA A 226 3.80 14.10 12.82
N ARG A 227 4.43 12.96 12.52
CA ARG A 227 4.08 12.08 11.42
C ARG A 227 4.07 10.65 11.90
N TYR A 228 3.15 9.89 11.35
CA TYR A 228 3.08 8.44 11.52
C TYR A 228 3.01 7.76 10.16
N ARG A 229 3.79 6.72 9.97
CA ARG A 229 3.76 5.85 8.79
C ARG A 229 3.67 4.41 9.26
N PRO A 230 2.60 3.69 8.92
CA PRO A 230 2.52 2.28 9.23
C PRO A 230 3.50 1.50 8.34
N SER A 231 3.95 0.35 8.85
CA SER A 231 4.71 -0.64 8.08
C SER A 231 3.92 -1.16 6.88
N THR A 232 4.60 -1.83 5.97
CA THR A 232 3.95 -2.50 4.82
C THR A 232 3.23 -3.79 5.21
N ALA A 233 3.25 -4.19 6.49
CA ALA A 233 2.55 -5.35 7.01
C ALA A 233 1.01 -5.20 6.92
N ILE A 234 0.31 -6.32 6.95
CA ILE A 234 -1.15 -6.37 6.84
C ILE A 234 -1.73 -7.07 8.06
N PRO A 235 -2.68 -6.44 8.74
CA PRO A 235 -3.17 -5.06 8.60
C PRO A 235 -2.10 -4.04 9.05
N PRO A 236 -2.04 -2.83 8.47
CA PRO A 236 -1.06 -1.80 8.80
C PRO A 236 -1.41 -1.12 10.15
N VAL A 237 -1.15 -1.82 11.24
CA VAL A 237 -1.42 -1.39 12.63
C VAL A 237 -0.20 -1.75 13.45
N GLY A 238 0.36 -0.79 14.18
CA GLY A 238 1.62 -0.95 14.88
C GLY A 238 1.65 -0.50 16.32
N GLY A 239 2.81 -0.73 16.93
CA GLY A 239 3.12 -0.42 18.31
C GLY A 239 3.69 0.97 18.57
N ASP A 240 4.04 1.70 17.51
CA ASP A 240 4.67 3.00 17.58
C ASP A 240 3.70 4.13 17.94
N TRP A 241 4.15 5.06 18.76
CA TRP A 241 3.38 6.26 19.03
C TRP A 241 4.25 7.47 19.40
N TYR A 242 3.65 8.62 19.32
CA TYR A 242 4.16 9.87 19.88
C TYR A 242 3.08 10.51 20.75
N ASP A 243 3.47 11.39 21.68
CA ASP A 243 2.56 12.24 22.44
C ASP A 243 3.22 13.55 22.85
N VAL A 244 2.39 14.57 23.05
CA VAL A 244 2.77 15.82 23.70
C VAL A 244 1.69 16.17 24.71
N VAL A 245 2.09 16.30 25.97
CA VAL A 245 1.19 16.64 27.08
C VAL A 245 1.61 17.95 27.68
N MET A 246 0.73 18.95 27.66
CA MET A 246 0.95 20.18 28.45
C MET A 246 0.65 19.88 29.90
N LEU A 247 1.70 19.97 30.73
CA LEU A 247 1.58 19.71 32.17
C LEU A 247 0.97 20.90 32.92
N PRO A 248 0.40 20.70 34.13
CA PRO A 248 -0.16 21.75 34.94
C PRO A 248 0.83 22.88 35.30
N ASP A 249 2.12 22.61 35.31
CA ASP A 249 3.19 23.59 35.50
C ASP A 249 3.56 24.40 34.25
N GLY A 250 2.84 24.18 33.13
CA GLY A 250 3.06 24.83 31.84
C GLY A 250 4.19 24.23 31.00
N VAL A 251 4.79 23.14 31.45
CA VAL A 251 5.89 22.45 30.76
C VAL A 251 5.35 21.48 29.73
N ALA A 252 5.95 21.46 28.54
CA ALA A 252 5.66 20.46 27.53
C ALA A 252 6.37 19.13 27.87
N CYS A 253 5.60 18.07 28.02
CA CYS A 253 6.09 16.69 28.15
C CYS A 253 5.96 15.97 26.81
N LEU A 254 7.09 15.59 26.25
CA LEU A 254 7.22 14.95 24.95
C LEU A 254 7.43 13.45 25.15
N VAL A 255 6.77 12.64 24.36
CA VAL A 255 6.85 11.18 24.45
C VAL A 255 6.99 10.60 23.05
N VAL A 256 7.84 9.61 22.91
CA VAL A 256 7.89 8.70 21.79
C VAL A 256 8.12 7.31 22.33
N GLY A 257 7.50 6.30 21.73
CA GLY A 257 7.67 4.94 22.19
C GLY A 257 7.28 3.92 21.11
N ASP A 258 7.67 2.69 21.38
CA ASP A 258 7.41 1.54 20.54
C ASP A 258 7.11 0.32 21.41
N VAL A 259 6.03 -0.37 21.12
CA VAL A 259 5.63 -1.65 21.72
C VAL A 259 6.06 -2.78 20.79
N MET A 260 6.80 -3.72 21.28
CA MET A 260 7.27 -4.87 20.53
C MET A 260 6.14 -5.56 19.75
N GLY A 261 6.27 -5.58 18.40
CA GLY A 261 5.34 -6.20 17.45
C GLY A 261 4.50 -5.20 16.68
N HIS A 262 4.03 -5.62 15.51
CA HIS A 262 3.30 -4.79 14.53
C HIS A 262 1.93 -5.41 14.21
N ASP A 263 1.14 -5.70 15.22
CA ASP A 263 -0.20 -6.26 15.09
C ASP A 263 -1.25 -5.47 15.92
N VAL A 264 -2.50 -5.86 15.82
CA VAL A 264 -3.60 -5.23 16.57
C VAL A 264 -3.39 -5.33 18.09
N ARG A 265 -2.66 -6.36 18.58
CA ARG A 265 -2.40 -6.52 20.01
C ARG A 265 -1.39 -5.50 20.49
N SER A 266 -0.31 -5.28 19.73
CA SER A 266 0.67 -4.22 20.04
C SER A 266 0.03 -2.84 20.04
N ALA A 267 -0.85 -2.54 19.09
CA ALA A 267 -1.60 -1.27 19.09
C ALA A 267 -2.51 -1.09 20.33
N VAL A 268 -3.16 -2.17 20.79
CA VAL A 268 -3.97 -2.11 22.04
C VAL A 268 -3.07 -1.84 23.24
N VAL A 269 -1.93 -2.55 23.35
CA VAL A 269 -0.96 -2.33 24.44
C VAL A 269 -0.37 -0.93 24.36
N MET A 270 0.00 -0.45 23.19
CA MET A 270 0.46 0.91 22.93
C MET A 270 -0.55 1.95 23.45
N SER A 271 -1.81 1.81 23.10
CA SER A 271 -2.87 2.71 23.57
C SER A 271 -3.02 2.72 25.10
N GLN A 272 -2.88 1.56 25.73
CA GLN A 272 -2.92 1.47 27.22
C GLN A 272 -1.72 2.18 27.83
N ILE A 273 -0.49 1.90 27.33
CA ILE A 273 0.74 2.53 27.82
C ILE A 273 0.68 4.04 27.64
N SER A 274 0.34 4.52 26.44
CA SER A 274 0.26 5.94 26.11
C SER A 274 -0.74 6.67 27.04
N ASN A 275 -1.94 6.13 27.24
CA ASN A 275 -2.94 6.74 28.10
C ASN A 275 -2.52 6.75 29.59
N MET A 276 -1.94 5.66 30.09
CA MET A 276 -1.41 5.60 31.45
C MET A 276 -0.28 6.60 31.65
N LEU A 277 0.65 6.69 30.71
CA LEU A 277 1.76 7.63 30.75
C LEU A 277 1.26 9.07 30.77
N ARG A 278 0.30 9.41 29.93
CA ARG A 278 -0.34 10.74 29.87
C ARG A 278 -0.91 11.15 31.25
N VAL A 279 -1.67 10.25 31.90
CA VAL A 279 -2.25 10.50 33.22
C VAL A 279 -1.16 10.64 34.29
N ILE A 280 -0.16 9.72 34.29
CA ILE A 280 0.95 9.74 35.27
C ILE A 280 1.78 11.02 35.11
N ALA A 281 2.13 11.41 33.89
CA ALA A 281 2.89 12.62 33.63
C ALA A 281 2.14 13.88 34.10
N TYR A 282 0.85 13.98 33.77
CA TYR A 282 -0.01 15.10 34.12
C TYR A 282 -0.20 15.24 35.66
N GLU A 283 -0.42 14.10 36.34
CA GLU A 283 -0.66 14.09 37.78
C GLU A 283 0.62 14.34 38.59
N LEU A 284 1.72 13.68 38.22
CA LEU A 284 2.94 13.74 39.00
C LEU A 284 3.72 15.04 38.80
N CYS A 285 3.77 15.61 37.60
CA CYS A 285 4.64 16.74 37.25
C CYS A 285 6.10 16.55 37.77
N ARG A 286 6.65 15.34 37.62
CA ARG A 286 7.96 14.93 38.15
C ARG A 286 8.98 14.79 37.02
N PRO A 287 10.28 14.61 37.33
CA PRO A 287 11.30 14.29 36.33
C PRO A 287 10.93 13.03 35.49
N PRO A 288 11.35 12.98 34.22
CA PRO A 288 11.04 11.88 33.31
C PRO A 288 11.32 10.49 33.85
N SER A 289 12.44 10.32 34.57
CA SER A 289 12.80 9.04 35.23
C SER A 289 11.74 8.55 36.19
N ARG A 290 11.11 9.47 36.93
CA ARG A 290 10.05 9.14 37.90
C ARG A 290 8.74 8.81 37.25
N ILE A 291 8.44 9.44 36.11
CA ILE A 291 7.26 9.12 35.30
C ILE A 291 7.40 7.71 34.75
N LEU A 292 8.56 7.39 34.15
CA LEU A 292 8.82 6.06 33.59
C LEU A 292 8.84 4.97 34.66
N ALA A 293 9.47 5.21 35.82
CA ALA A 293 9.48 4.23 36.91
C ALA A 293 8.05 3.95 37.41
N ARG A 294 7.23 4.99 37.58
CA ARG A 294 5.82 4.81 37.99
C ARG A 294 5.00 4.07 36.96
N LEU A 295 5.20 4.36 35.68
CA LEU A 295 4.55 3.65 34.58
C LEU A 295 4.91 2.16 34.62
N ASP A 296 6.19 1.83 34.78
CA ASP A 296 6.68 0.45 34.81
C ASP A 296 6.10 -0.36 35.99
N GLU A 297 6.04 0.25 37.19
CA GLU A 297 5.35 -0.33 38.35
C GLU A 297 3.87 -0.64 38.07
N VAL A 298 3.14 0.32 37.46
CA VAL A 298 1.72 0.17 37.15
C VAL A 298 1.48 -0.91 36.09
N LEU A 299 2.29 -0.91 35.02
CA LEU A 299 2.23 -1.92 33.96
C LEU A 299 2.52 -3.32 34.47
N HIS A 300 3.52 -3.46 35.35
CA HIS A 300 3.86 -4.74 35.95
C HIS A 300 2.71 -5.26 36.83
N GLY A 301 2.09 -4.36 37.62
CA GLY A 301 0.99 -4.72 38.52
C GLY A 301 -0.32 -5.07 37.80
N LEU A 302 -0.61 -4.44 36.66
CA LEU A 302 -1.91 -4.61 35.95
C LEU A 302 -1.85 -5.56 34.77
N HIS A 303 -0.73 -5.61 34.05
CA HIS A 303 -0.65 -6.28 32.73
C HIS A 303 0.48 -7.30 32.63
N GLY A 304 1.19 -7.61 33.71
CA GLY A 304 2.32 -8.55 33.67
C GLY A 304 3.57 -8.02 32.96
N GLY A 305 3.68 -6.68 32.76
CA GLY A 305 4.87 -6.03 32.21
C GLY A 305 5.03 -6.22 30.69
N PRO A 306 4.17 -5.62 29.83
CA PRO A 306 4.41 -5.64 28.41
C PRO A 306 5.71 -4.93 28.07
N MET A 307 6.47 -5.52 27.11
CA MET A 307 7.74 -4.94 26.69
C MET A 307 7.52 -3.78 25.72
N ALA A 308 8.10 -2.63 26.07
CA ALA A 308 8.06 -1.44 25.20
C ALA A 308 9.33 -0.59 25.41
N THR A 309 9.77 0.09 24.35
CA THR A 309 10.75 1.16 24.45
C THR A 309 10.04 2.50 24.54
N VAL A 310 10.47 3.39 25.44
CA VAL A 310 9.84 4.70 25.63
C VAL A 310 10.89 5.75 25.99
N LEU A 311 10.77 6.90 25.36
CA LEU A 311 11.50 8.10 25.76
C LEU A 311 10.51 9.14 26.25
N VAL A 312 10.73 9.68 27.43
CA VAL A 312 9.98 10.82 28.00
C VAL A 312 10.91 11.99 28.15
N ALA A 313 10.49 13.15 27.70
CA ALA A 313 11.25 14.39 27.82
C ALA A 313 10.37 15.53 28.28
N ARG A 314 10.95 16.45 29.05
CA ARG A 314 10.33 17.70 29.47
C ARG A 314 11.14 18.88 28.92
N LEU A 315 10.46 19.83 28.33
CA LEU A 315 11.10 21.05 27.79
C LEU A 315 10.74 22.24 28.67
N GLU A 316 11.71 22.69 29.43
CA GLU A 316 11.56 23.74 30.46
C GLU A 316 12.26 25.05 30.00
N GLU A 317 11.67 26.20 30.27
CA GLU A 317 12.30 27.48 29.97
C GLU A 317 13.57 27.66 30.81
N ARG A 318 14.67 28.11 30.18
CA ARG A 318 15.93 28.46 30.84
C ARG A 318 16.35 29.89 30.47
N GLY A 319 15.88 30.85 31.24
CA GLY A 319 16.10 32.28 30.95
C GLY A 319 15.31 32.74 29.73
N ASP A 320 15.84 33.72 28.99
CA ASP A 320 15.11 34.39 27.91
C ASP A 320 15.47 33.88 26.52
N THR A 321 16.51 33.05 26.38
CA THR A 321 17.06 32.64 25.09
C THR A 321 17.25 31.13 24.93
N GLU A 322 17.12 30.34 25.97
CA GLU A 322 17.45 28.92 25.97
C GLU A 322 16.34 28.11 26.62
N TRP A 323 16.34 26.82 26.28
CA TRP A 323 15.50 25.83 26.91
C TRP A 323 16.36 24.77 27.57
N LEU A 324 15.83 24.09 28.57
CA LEU A 324 16.40 22.90 29.18
C LEU A 324 15.56 21.70 28.79
N LEU A 325 16.11 20.80 27.98
CA LEU A 325 15.55 19.50 27.74
C LEU A 325 16.02 18.56 28.85
N ARG A 326 15.08 17.99 29.58
CA ARG A 326 15.36 16.93 30.56
C ARG A 326 14.67 15.66 30.06
N TRP A 327 15.38 14.54 29.93
CA TRP A 327 14.80 13.30 29.43
C TRP A 327 15.29 12.06 30.16
N SER A 328 14.52 10.99 30.04
CA SER A 328 14.88 9.64 30.44
C SER A 328 14.42 8.65 29.38
N SER A 329 15.20 7.60 29.15
CA SER A 329 14.90 6.57 28.15
C SER A 329 14.72 5.20 28.81
N ALA A 330 13.72 4.48 28.38
CA ALA A 330 13.48 3.07 28.64
C ALA A 330 13.85 2.25 27.38
N GLY A 331 15.14 2.23 27.01
CA GLY A 331 15.63 1.45 25.85
C GLY A 331 15.32 2.06 24.49
N HIS A 332 14.78 3.27 24.42
CA HIS A 332 14.40 3.92 23.18
C HIS A 332 15.58 4.66 22.53
N PRO A 333 15.61 4.79 21.17
CA PRO A 333 16.64 5.54 20.47
C PRO A 333 16.81 6.98 20.99
N PRO A 334 18.05 7.54 20.98
CA PRO A 334 18.30 8.88 21.49
C PRO A 334 17.71 9.95 20.57
N PRO A 335 17.19 11.07 21.11
CA PRO A 335 16.70 12.17 20.28
C PRO A 335 17.85 12.86 19.54
N LEU A 336 17.55 13.41 18.37
CA LEU A 336 18.47 14.19 17.57
C LEU A 336 18.24 15.68 17.82
N LEU A 337 19.31 16.41 18.14
CA LEU A 337 19.32 17.87 18.22
C LEU A 337 20.04 18.42 17.00
N VAL A 338 19.38 19.32 16.28
CA VAL A 338 19.95 20.11 15.18
C VAL A 338 19.92 21.57 15.56
N THR A 339 21.09 22.17 15.74
CA THR A 339 21.24 23.56 16.11
C THR A 339 21.11 24.50 14.91
N ASP A 340 20.86 25.77 15.16
CA ASP A 340 20.68 26.80 14.12
C ASP A 340 21.91 26.97 13.22
N ASP A 341 23.13 26.73 13.73
CA ASP A 341 24.37 26.71 12.96
C ASP A 341 24.58 25.46 12.10
N GLY A 342 23.65 24.49 12.17
CA GLY A 342 23.65 23.28 11.39
C GLY A 342 24.39 22.10 12.00
N ALA A 343 24.87 22.20 13.25
CA ALA A 343 25.41 21.04 13.95
C ALA A 343 24.27 20.08 14.30
N ALA A 344 24.45 18.79 13.99
CA ALA A 344 23.48 17.74 14.30
C ALA A 344 24.15 16.65 15.13
N PHE A 345 23.59 16.35 16.28
CA PHE A 345 24.14 15.32 17.17
C PHE A 345 23.05 14.65 18.00
N TYR A 346 23.25 13.36 18.25
CA TYR A 346 22.36 12.58 19.09
C TYR A 346 22.61 12.85 20.56
N LEU A 347 21.55 13.06 21.33
CA LEU A 347 21.60 13.23 22.77
C LEU A 347 21.77 11.85 23.42
N ARG A 348 22.97 11.27 23.26
CA ARG A 348 23.29 9.94 23.78
C ARG A 348 23.31 9.98 25.30
N ALA A 349 22.70 8.97 25.88
CA ALA A 349 22.61 8.74 27.31
C ALA A 349 22.88 7.27 27.61
N GLU A 350 23.10 6.92 28.88
CA GLU A 350 23.07 5.51 29.26
C GLU A 350 21.71 4.94 28.89
N ALA A 351 21.72 3.86 28.09
CA ALA A 351 20.50 3.19 27.66
C ALA A 351 19.83 2.55 28.87
N GLY A 352 18.67 3.03 29.25
CA GLY A 352 17.81 2.38 30.22
C GLY A 352 17.25 1.06 29.68
N HIS A 353 16.80 0.18 30.58
CA HIS A 353 16.11 -1.04 30.18
C HIS A 353 14.71 -0.72 29.62
N PRO A 354 14.21 -1.44 28.61
CA PRO A 354 12.82 -1.34 28.18
C PRO A 354 11.82 -1.50 29.34
N LEU A 355 10.63 -0.96 29.19
CA LEU A 355 9.54 -1.23 30.14
C LEU A 355 9.23 -2.72 30.17
N GLY A 356 8.80 -3.22 31.33
CA GLY A 356 8.44 -4.62 31.54
C GLY A 356 9.63 -5.57 31.75
N VAL A 357 10.89 -5.13 31.61
CA VAL A 357 12.07 -5.98 31.73
C VAL A 357 12.63 -5.96 33.16
N ALA A 358 12.79 -4.79 33.75
CA ALA A 358 13.42 -4.63 35.05
C ALA A 358 12.84 -3.41 35.81
N PRO A 359 11.61 -3.52 36.34
CA PRO A 359 10.91 -2.39 36.94
C PRO A 359 11.59 -1.81 38.19
N ASP A 360 12.38 -2.61 38.89
CA ASP A 360 13.07 -2.20 40.12
C ASP A 360 14.39 -1.44 39.87
N LEU A 361 14.88 -1.41 38.62
CA LEU A 361 16.14 -0.73 38.33
C LEU A 361 15.92 0.78 38.18
N PRO A 362 16.83 1.61 38.77
CA PRO A 362 16.72 3.06 38.64
C PRO A 362 16.95 3.49 37.19
N ARG A 363 16.21 4.52 36.76
CA ARG A 363 16.36 5.18 35.47
C ARG A 363 17.03 6.53 35.69
N PRO A 364 18.08 6.89 34.93
CA PRO A 364 18.69 8.21 35.04
C PRO A 364 17.86 9.27 34.30
N ASP A 365 17.89 10.51 34.84
CA ASP A 365 17.53 11.71 34.07
C ASP A 365 18.79 12.30 33.45
N HIS A 366 18.65 12.80 32.22
CA HIS A 366 19.69 13.51 31.50
C HIS A 366 19.22 14.92 31.19
N GLU A 367 20.15 15.85 30.98
CA GLU A 367 19.86 17.26 30.74
C GLU A 367 20.70 17.78 29.58
N GLN A 368 20.07 18.59 28.71
CA GLN A 368 20.71 19.30 27.60
C GLN A 368 20.15 20.71 27.48
N VAL A 369 21.02 21.69 27.38
CA VAL A 369 20.62 23.04 27.00
C VAL A 369 20.36 23.07 25.51
N VAL A 370 19.19 23.58 25.14
CA VAL A 370 18.74 23.70 23.76
C VAL A 370 18.65 25.18 23.39
N PRO A 371 19.53 25.65 22.49
CA PRO A 371 19.49 27.05 22.03
C PRO A 371 18.22 27.32 21.21
N ALA A 372 17.75 28.57 21.25
CA ALA A 372 16.68 29.00 20.36
C ALA A 372 17.06 28.79 18.88
N GLY A 373 16.08 28.51 18.03
CA GLY A 373 16.29 28.19 16.61
C GLY A 373 16.58 26.72 16.34
N SER A 374 16.89 25.93 17.38
CA SER A 374 17.19 24.50 17.23
C SER A 374 15.94 23.68 16.91
N ASN A 375 16.16 22.53 16.24
CA ASN A 375 15.16 21.50 16.04
C ASN A 375 15.48 20.28 16.92
N LEU A 376 14.49 19.79 17.65
CA LEU A 376 14.51 18.54 18.39
C LEU A 376 13.71 17.51 17.60
N ILE A 377 14.29 16.34 17.37
CA ILE A 377 13.68 15.27 16.58
C ILE A 377 13.67 14.00 17.42
N PHE A 378 12.47 13.47 17.69
CA PHE A 378 12.20 12.22 18.35
C PHE A 378 11.62 11.27 17.31
N TYR A 379 12.01 10.01 17.35
CA TYR A 379 11.66 9.06 16.30
C TYR A 379 11.72 7.63 16.83
N THR A 380 10.99 6.71 16.21
CA THR A 380 11.08 5.28 16.45
C THR A 380 12.09 4.63 15.50
N ASP A 381 12.55 3.45 15.81
CA ASP A 381 13.64 2.75 15.10
C ASP A 381 13.31 2.47 13.63
N GLY A 382 12.04 2.27 13.27
CA GLY A 382 11.61 2.12 11.88
C GLY A 382 12.05 3.26 10.94
N LEU A 383 12.37 4.46 11.50
CA LEU A 383 12.93 5.57 10.69
C LEU A 383 14.41 5.35 10.36
N VAL A 384 15.17 4.63 11.16
CA VAL A 384 16.64 4.51 11.07
C VAL A 384 17.10 3.08 10.86
N GLU A 385 16.29 2.07 11.15
CA GLU A 385 16.63 0.67 10.93
C GLU A 385 16.30 0.23 9.51
N GLU A 386 17.32 -0.21 8.77
CA GLU A 386 17.17 -0.76 7.43
C GLU A 386 18.13 -1.95 7.24
N PRO A 387 17.61 -3.15 7.06
CA PRO A 387 18.45 -4.28 6.68
C PRO A 387 19.00 -4.11 5.24
N PRO A 388 20.29 -4.40 5.00
CA PRO A 388 21.29 -4.97 5.92
C PRO A 388 22.16 -3.94 6.64
N GLU A 389 21.95 -2.64 6.46
CA GLU A 389 22.87 -1.55 6.86
C GLU A 389 22.89 -1.30 8.39
N GLY A 390 21.77 -1.59 9.06
CA GLY A 390 21.65 -1.46 10.51
C GLY A 390 21.39 -0.02 11.00
N ILE A 391 21.02 0.11 12.28
CA ILE A 391 20.55 1.32 12.93
C ILE A 391 21.59 2.48 12.93
N ASP A 392 22.88 2.18 13.09
CA ASP A 392 23.93 3.22 13.17
C ASP A 392 24.10 3.97 11.85
N ALA A 393 23.99 3.29 10.71
CA ALA A 393 24.05 3.91 9.38
C ALA A 393 22.82 4.79 9.15
N GLY A 394 21.64 4.31 9.47
CA GLY A 394 20.41 5.07 9.36
C GLY A 394 20.39 6.31 10.27
N MET A 395 20.92 6.19 11.48
CA MET A 395 21.08 7.33 12.37
C MET A 395 22.02 8.40 11.79
N ALA A 396 23.17 8.00 11.22
CA ALA A 396 24.09 8.94 10.58
C ALA A 396 23.44 9.64 9.38
N ASP A 397 22.64 8.92 8.61
CA ASP A 397 21.91 9.46 7.47
C ASP A 397 20.82 10.44 7.89
N LEU A 398 20.02 10.10 8.91
CA LEU A 398 19.01 10.98 9.49
C LEU A 398 19.61 12.29 9.99
N ALA A 399 20.74 12.23 10.71
CA ALA A 399 21.40 13.43 11.22
C ALA A 399 21.86 14.35 10.09
N ARG A 400 22.43 13.81 9.02
CA ARG A 400 22.85 14.56 7.84
C ARG A 400 21.65 15.22 7.14
N ALA A 401 20.61 14.45 6.86
CA ALA A 401 19.39 14.95 6.21
C ALA A 401 18.72 16.05 7.03
N ALA A 402 18.61 15.86 8.34
CA ALA A 402 18.00 16.83 9.24
C ALA A 402 18.81 18.16 9.30
N ALA A 403 20.15 18.09 9.28
CA ALA A 403 21.00 19.27 9.23
C ALA A 403 20.81 20.08 7.93
N GLU A 404 20.68 19.40 6.80
CA GLU A 404 20.40 20.04 5.50
C GLU A 404 19.02 20.70 5.45
N LEU A 405 18.05 20.16 6.17
CA LEU A 405 16.66 20.63 6.19
C LEU A 405 16.36 21.60 7.34
N ARG A 406 17.34 22.05 8.13
CA ARG A 406 17.12 22.86 9.35
C ARG A 406 16.31 24.12 9.14
N ASP A 407 16.48 24.78 7.98
CA ASP A 407 15.86 26.07 7.66
C ASP A 407 14.48 25.98 7.01
N VAL A 408 14.05 24.76 6.59
CA VAL A 408 12.72 24.59 5.96
C VAL A 408 11.60 24.61 7.01
N PRO A 409 10.35 24.88 6.64
CA PRO A 409 9.21 24.73 7.53
C PRO A 409 9.18 23.33 8.19
N LEU A 410 8.79 23.26 9.45
CA LEU A 410 8.87 22.04 10.26
C LEU A 410 8.08 20.87 9.64
N GLU A 411 6.92 21.17 9.08
CA GLU A 411 6.06 20.21 8.39
C GLU A 411 6.75 19.63 7.15
N GLU A 412 7.37 20.49 6.35
CA GLU A 412 8.12 20.11 5.16
C GLU A 412 9.38 19.31 5.52
N MET A 413 10.06 19.67 6.61
CA MET A 413 11.19 18.90 7.14
C MET A 413 10.76 17.48 7.48
N CYS A 414 9.66 17.30 8.23
CA CYS A 414 9.15 15.99 8.59
C CYS A 414 8.79 15.15 7.35
N ASP A 415 8.10 15.76 6.37
CA ASP A 415 7.71 15.06 5.14
C ASP A 415 8.91 14.64 4.30
N ARG A 416 9.95 15.50 4.21
CA ARG A 416 11.19 15.18 3.48
C ARG A 416 12.03 14.13 4.20
N LEU A 417 12.11 14.15 5.53
CA LEU A 417 12.81 13.12 6.31
C LEU A 417 12.19 11.74 6.10
N LEU A 418 10.85 11.66 6.06
CA LEU A 418 10.17 10.40 5.73
C LEU A 418 10.39 9.98 4.28
N ALA A 419 10.29 10.93 3.33
CA ALA A 419 10.49 10.63 1.90
C ALA A 419 11.93 10.21 1.58
N HIS A 420 12.92 10.69 2.34
CA HIS A 420 14.33 10.33 2.18
C HIS A 420 14.58 8.83 2.38
N ARG A 421 13.78 8.17 3.23
CA ARG A 421 13.85 6.73 3.50
C ARG A 421 13.06 5.88 2.48
N GLY A 422 12.36 6.51 1.54
CA GLY A 422 11.55 5.84 0.52
C GLY A 422 10.10 5.64 0.92
N GLU A 423 9.37 4.86 0.11
CA GLU A 423 7.93 4.64 0.31
C GLU A 423 7.59 3.39 1.13
N ARG A 424 8.55 2.48 1.32
CA ARG A 424 8.34 1.18 2.00
C ARG A 424 9.14 1.14 3.29
N PHE A 425 8.42 1.05 4.40
CA PHE A 425 9.00 0.87 5.72
C PHE A 425 8.83 -0.59 6.16
N CYS A 426 9.90 -1.17 6.66
CA CYS A 426 9.88 -2.55 7.21
C CYS A 426 9.14 -2.59 8.55
N ASP A 427 9.18 -1.50 9.32
CA ASP A 427 8.47 -1.31 10.58
C ASP A 427 7.68 -0.01 10.57
N ASP A 428 6.84 0.21 11.57
CA ASP A 428 6.12 1.44 11.77
C ASP A 428 7.09 2.58 12.06
N VAL A 429 6.68 3.81 11.77
CA VAL A 429 7.47 5.01 12.03
C VAL A 429 6.62 6.05 12.72
N ALA A 430 7.02 6.44 13.91
CA ALA A 430 6.55 7.64 14.58
C ALA A 430 7.67 8.69 14.58
N LEU A 431 7.38 9.89 14.12
CA LEU A 431 8.29 11.04 14.07
C LEU A 431 7.61 12.22 14.76
N LEU A 432 8.27 12.77 15.79
CA LEU A 432 7.87 13.99 16.45
C LEU A 432 9.02 14.98 16.37
N ALA A 433 8.81 16.09 15.69
CA ALA A 433 9.78 17.16 15.58
C ALA A 433 9.26 18.44 16.24
N MET A 434 10.16 19.19 16.88
CA MET A 434 9.84 20.45 17.51
C MET A 434 10.89 21.50 17.15
N ARG A 435 10.44 22.70 16.78
CA ARG A 435 11.30 23.87 16.62
C ARG A 435 11.17 24.79 17.81
N VAL A 436 12.29 25.10 18.43
CA VAL A 436 12.36 25.83 19.69
C VAL A 436 12.58 27.32 19.42
N ALA A 437 11.57 28.15 19.65
CA ALA A 437 11.71 29.61 19.58
C ALA A 437 12.36 30.14 20.86
N ALA A 438 12.85 31.37 20.84
CA ALA A 438 13.33 32.00 22.07
C ALA A 438 12.17 32.19 23.07
N PRO A 439 12.32 31.81 24.36
CA PRO A 439 11.25 31.94 25.35
C PRO A 439 10.69 33.38 25.47
N ALA A 440 11.53 34.39 25.37
CA ALA A 440 11.12 35.80 25.40
C ALA A 440 10.20 36.17 24.21
N ALA A 441 10.37 35.54 23.05
CA ALA A 441 9.54 35.75 21.86
C ALA A 441 8.14 35.15 22.00
N LEU A 442 7.92 34.22 22.93
CA LEU A 442 6.63 33.57 23.17
C LEU A 442 5.77 34.37 24.20
N ARG A 443 6.34 35.37 24.88
CA ARG A 443 5.66 36.21 25.89
C ARG A 443 5.16 37.53 25.31
N SER A 444 5.50 37.82 24.05
CA SER A 444 5.12 39.07 23.35
C SER A 444 3.94 38.82 22.39
#